data_53d9fa6438772f55f3966be43121c4c1
#
_entry.id   53d9fa6438772f55f3966be43121c4c1
#
_cell.length_a   1.000
_cell.length_b   1.000
_cell.length_c   1.000
_cell.angle_alpha   90.00
_cell.angle_beta   90.00
_cell.angle_gamma   90.00
#
_symmetry.space_group_name_H-M   'P 1'
#
loop_
_entity.id
_entity.type
_entity.pdbx_description
1 polymer ?
#
loop_
_entity_poly.entity_id
_entity_poly.type
_entity_poly.pdbx_seq_one_letter_code
_entity_poly.pdbx_strand_id
1 'polypeptide(L)'
;MIIAPQLKTACDRALDELMQEVKGIKAVVVATEDGFEVAARVENTAQVARLSAMASSLAALGAMAGEESRLGVCESMVMEAADGFIAIVQVRRADVTLIISVVTGRDAVVGQLLYFSKKAAATLQAA
;
A
#
# COMPACT_ATOMS: atom_id res chain seq x y z
N MET A 1 4.97 -6.56 16.70
CA MET A 1 4.01 -5.45 16.87
C MET A 1 2.59 -6.01 16.93
N ILE A 2 1.81 -5.54 17.86
CA ILE A 2 0.42 -5.97 18.02
C ILE A 2 -0.48 -4.95 17.34
N ILE A 3 -1.29 -5.41 16.38
CA ILE A 3 -2.25 -4.58 15.68
C ILE A 3 -3.63 -4.78 16.33
N ALA A 4 -4.29 -3.69 16.67
CA ALA A 4 -5.63 -3.75 17.27
C ALA A 4 -6.60 -4.49 16.33
N PRO A 5 -7.49 -5.36 16.87
CA PRO A 5 -8.43 -6.12 16.03
C PRO A 5 -9.31 -5.22 15.15
N GLN A 6 -9.68 -4.05 15.62
CA GLN A 6 -10.48 -3.09 14.85
C GLN A 6 -9.72 -2.58 13.62
N LEU A 7 -8.42 -2.32 13.77
CA LEU A 7 -7.58 -1.89 12.66
C LEU A 7 -7.38 -3.01 11.66
N LYS A 8 -7.15 -4.24 12.14
CA LYS A 8 -7.06 -5.42 11.27
C LYS A 8 -8.32 -5.57 10.42
N THR A 9 -9.49 -5.45 11.02
CA THR A 9 -10.78 -5.52 10.34
C THR A 9 -10.91 -4.40 9.30
N ALA A 10 -10.51 -3.19 9.66
CA ALA A 10 -10.54 -2.05 8.74
C ALA A 10 -9.61 -2.27 7.55
N CYS A 11 -8.42 -2.84 7.78
CA CYS A 11 -7.49 -3.20 6.71
C CYS A 11 -8.09 -4.24 5.76
N ASP A 12 -8.67 -5.30 6.30
CA ASP A 12 -9.31 -6.34 5.48
C ASP A 12 -10.42 -5.75 4.61
N ARG A 13 -11.25 -4.88 5.17
CA ARG A 13 -12.33 -4.22 4.43
C ARG A 13 -11.79 -3.30 3.34
N ALA A 14 -10.73 -2.55 3.64
CA ALA A 14 -10.10 -1.66 2.66
C ALA A 14 -9.52 -2.45 1.48
N LEU A 15 -8.92 -3.61 1.74
CA LEU A 15 -8.40 -4.46 0.68
C LEU A 15 -9.50 -5.04 -0.20
N ASP A 16 -10.61 -5.47 0.41
CA ASP A 16 -11.75 -5.99 -0.36
C ASP A 16 -12.34 -4.90 -1.25
N GLU A 17 -12.44 -3.67 -0.76
CA GLU A 17 -12.91 -2.54 -1.56
C GLU A 17 -11.96 -2.25 -2.73
N LEU A 18 -10.65 -2.24 -2.50
CA LEU A 18 -9.66 -2.05 -3.56
C LEU A 18 -9.79 -3.13 -4.64
N MET A 19 -9.97 -4.38 -4.25
CA MET A 19 -10.12 -5.49 -5.19
C MET A 19 -11.35 -5.33 -6.07
N GLN A 20 -12.41 -4.70 -5.56
CA GLN A 20 -13.63 -4.44 -6.34
C GLN A 20 -13.50 -3.23 -7.25
N GLU A 21 -12.84 -2.17 -6.80
CA GLU A 21 -12.84 -0.87 -7.47
C GLU A 21 -11.73 -0.72 -8.51
N VAL A 22 -10.62 -1.43 -8.35
CA VAL A 22 -9.46 -1.32 -9.25
C VAL A 22 -9.34 -2.58 -10.09
N LYS A 23 -9.41 -2.40 -11.41
CA LYS A 23 -9.25 -3.50 -12.35
C LYS A 23 -7.80 -3.93 -12.42
N GLY A 24 -7.58 -5.23 -12.49
CA GLY A 24 -6.27 -5.79 -12.79
C GLY A 24 -5.34 -5.95 -11.59
N ILE A 25 -5.85 -5.89 -10.37
CA ILE A 25 -5.03 -6.12 -9.17
C ILE A 25 -4.56 -7.59 -9.15
N LYS A 26 -3.25 -7.77 -9.03
CA LYS A 26 -2.62 -9.08 -8.86
C LYS A 26 -2.30 -9.36 -7.39
N ALA A 27 -2.00 -8.33 -6.63
CA ALA A 27 -1.68 -8.45 -5.22
C ALA A 27 -1.92 -7.11 -4.52
N VAL A 28 -2.40 -7.16 -3.30
CA VAL A 28 -2.44 -5.98 -2.44
C VAL A 28 -2.09 -6.41 -1.03
N VAL A 29 -1.25 -5.61 -0.37
CA VAL A 29 -0.74 -5.89 0.97
C VAL A 29 -0.79 -4.62 1.81
N VAL A 30 -1.26 -4.74 3.03
CA VAL A 30 -1.06 -3.72 4.07
C VAL A 30 -0.02 -4.27 5.03
N ALA A 31 1.05 -3.52 5.22
CA ALA A 31 2.14 -3.89 6.11
C ALA A 31 2.48 -2.73 7.04
N THR A 32 3.18 -3.04 8.13
CA THR A 32 3.77 -2.01 8.98
C THR A 32 4.99 -1.40 8.29
N GLU A 33 5.45 -0.25 8.76
CA GLU A 33 6.62 0.42 8.14
C GLU A 33 7.93 -0.38 8.29
N ASP A 34 7.99 -1.32 9.21
CA ASP A 34 9.13 -2.23 9.36
C ASP A 34 8.94 -3.56 8.63
N GLY A 35 7.90 -3.68 7.80
CA GLY A 35 7.77 -4.75 6.82
C GLY A 35 6.94 -5.96 7.25
N PHE A 36 6.18 -5.87 8.34
CA PHE A 36 5.32 -6.98 8.79
C PHE A 36 3.92 -6.87 8.21
N GLU A 37 3.42 -7.96 7.66
CA GLU A 37 2.09 -8.04 7.08
C GLU A 37 0.99 -7.82 8.13
N VAL A 38 0.00 -7.01 7.78
CA VAL A 38 -1.24 -6.85 8.55
C VAL A 38 -2.40 -7.54 7.83
N ALA A 39 -2.52 -7.34 6.53
CA ALA A 39 -3.56 -7.94 5.70
C ALA A 39 -3.07 -8.05 4.27
N ALA A 40 -3.55 -9.04 3.52
CA ALA A 40 -3.13 -9.22 2.14
C ALA A 40 -4.20 -9.93 1.32
N ARG A 41 -4.19 -9.66 0.02
CA ARG A 41 -4.94 -10.40 -1.00
C ARG A 41 -3.96 -10.72 -2.11
N VAL A 42 -3.43 -11.93 -2.11
CA VAL A 42 -2.43 -12.42 -3.09
C VAL A 42 -2.74 -13.86 -3.45
N GLU A 43 -2.38 -14.26 -4.66
CA GLU A 43 -2.53 -15.65 -5.08
C GLU A 43 -1.51 -16.57 -4.41
N ASN A 44 -0.30 -16.05 -4.20
CA ASN A 44 0.82 -16.82 -3.61
C ASN A 44 1.27 -16.17 -2.32
N THR A 45 0.97 -16.80 -1.19
CA THR A 45 1.30 -16.28 0.14
C THR A 45 2.80 -16.15 0.37
N ALA A 46 3.65 -16.90 -0.35
CA ALA A 46 5.11 -16.77 -0.22
C ALA A 46 5.61 -15.40 -0.69
N GLN A 47 4.86 -14.70 -1.54
CA GLN A 47 5.24 -13.37 -2.03
C GLN A 47 4.92 -12.25 -1.03
N VAL A 48 4.03 -12.49 -0.06
CA VAL A 48 3.57 -11.45 0.87
C VAL A 48 4.72 -10.86 1.68
N ALA A 49 5.54 -11.72 2.28
CA ALA A 49 6.65 -11.26 3.11
C ALA A 49 7.66 -10.45 2.29
N ARG A 50 7.96 -10.90 1.07
CA ARG A 50 8.91 -10.21 0.19
C ARG A 50 8.34 -8.87 -0.27
N LEU A 51 7.07 -8.83 -0.68
CA LEU A 51 6.44 -7.59 -1.11
C LEU A 51 6.35 -6.59 0.05
N SER A 52 6.01 -7.06 1.25
CA SER A 52 5.96 -6.21 2.45
C SER A 52 7.32 -5.58 2.75
N ALA A 53 8.39 -6.38 2.68
CA ALA A 53 9.75 -5.89 2.92
C ALA A 53 10.18 -4.88 1.85
N MET A 54 9.90 -5.17 0.58
CA MET A 54 10.24 -4.26 -0.52
C MET A 54 9.47 -2.94 -0.42
N ALA A 55 8.19 -3.01 -0.09
CA ALA A 55 7.35 -1.82 0.08
C ALA A 55 7.87 -0.93 1.21
N SER A 56 8.28 -1.54 2.31
CA SER A 56 8.89 -0.82 3.43
C SER A 56 10.15 -0.07 2.99
N SER A 57 11.02 -0.73 2.23
CA SER A 57 12.25 -0.10 1.71
C SER A 57 11.94 1.02 0.72
N LEU A 58 11.00 0.81 -0.19
CA LEU A 58 10.61 1.83 -1.17
C LEU A 58 9.98 3.04 -0.49
N ALA A 59 9.15 2.82 0.52
CA ALA A 59 8.54 3.92 1.28
C ALA A 59 9.61 4.75 2.00
N ALA A 60 10.61 4.09 2.58
CA ALA A 60 11.72 4.78 3.23
C ALA A 60 12.53 5.62 2.23
N LEU A 61 12.82 5.06 1.06
CA LEU A 61 13.52 5.79 -0.01
C LEU A 61 12.70 6.96 -0.52
N GLY A 62 11.39 6.79 -0.67
CA GLY A 62 10.48 7.87 -1.05
C GLY A 62 10.48 9.01 -0.04
N ALA A 63 10.50 8.67 1.25
CA ALA A 63 10.58 9.68 2.31
C ALA A 63 11.88 10.48 2.21
N MET A 64 13.01 9.80 1.99
CA MET A 64 14.30 10.45 1.80
C MET A 64 14.31 11.34 0.56
N ALA A 65 13.78 10.86 -0.55
CA ALA A 65 13.72 11.62 -1.79
C ALA A 65 12.89 12.89 -1.65
N GLY A 66 11.74 12.81 -0.98
CA GLY A 66 10.89 13.96 -0.72
C GLY A 66 11.60 15.01 0.15
N GLU A 67 12.30 14.55 1.17
CA GLU A 67 13.04 15.43 2.08
C GLU A 67 14.23 16.10 1.36
N GLU A 68 15.05 15.31 0.66
CA GLU A 68 16.21 15.84 -0.07
C GLU A 68 15.82 16.83 -1.16
N SER A 69 14.69 16.60 -1.81
CA SER A 69 14.18 17.49 -2.87
C SER A 69 13.40 18.68 -2.32
N ARG A 70 13.24 18.79 -1.01
CA ARG A 70 12.45 19.84 -0.33
C ARG A 70 11.00 19.86 -0.80
N LEU A 71 10.45 18.70 -1.13
CA LEU A 71 9.06 18.53 -1.52
C LEU A 71 8.17 18.14 -0.35
N GLY A 72 8.77 17.84 0.80
CA GLY A 72 8.03 17.44 1.98
C GLY A 72 7.79 15.93 2.05
N VAL A 73 6.73 15.57 2.73
CA VAL A 73 6.39 14.17 3.00
C VAL A 73 5.97 13.47 1.71
N CYS A 74 6.55 12.28 1.46
CA CYS A 74 6.11 11.42 0.36
C CYS A 74 4.74 10.83 0.69
N GLU A 75 3.72 11.15 -0.09
CA GLU A 75 2.36 10.65 0.12
C GLU A 75 2.12 9.34 -0.63
N SER A 76 2.66 9.21 -1.83
CA SER A 76 2.46 8.04 -2.67
C SER A 76 3.57 7.93 -3.71
N MET A 77 3.75 6.70 -4.22
CA MET A 77 4.65 6.42 -5.33
C MET A 77 3.96 5.46 -6.29
N VAL A 78 4.20 5.64 -7.58
CA VAL A 78 3.77 4.69 -8.60
C VAL A 78 4.99 4.29 -9.41
N MET A 79 5.22 2.99 -9.51
CA MET A 79 6.24 2.41 -10.35
C MET A 79 5.55 1.82 -11.58
N GLU A 80 5.97 2.23 -12.77
CA GLU A 80 5.56 1.59 -14.00
C GLU A 80 6.61 0.57 -14.42
N ALA A 81 6.20 -0.68 -14.60
CA ALA A 81 7.04 -1.74 -15.12
C ALA A 81 6.47 -2.22 -16.46
N ALA A 82 7.22 -3.06 -17.18
CA ALA A 82 6.80 -3.52 -18.51
C ALA A 82 5.42 -4.18 -18.48
N ASP A 83 5.12 -4.95 -17.44
CA ASP A 83 3.92 -5.77 -17.38
C ASP A 83 2.89 -5.29 -16.34
N GLY A 84 3.08 -4.10 -15.77
CA GLY A 84 2.11 -3.58 -14.81
C GLY A 84 2.63 -2.43 -13.97
N PHE A 85 1.93 -2.19 -12.86
CA PHE A 85 2.22 -1.07 -11.97
C PHE A 85 2.28 -1.52 -10.52
N ILE A 86 3.05 -0.80 -9.71
CA ILE A 86 3.02 -0.91 -8.25
C ILE A 86 2.72 0.47 -7.69
N ALA A 87 1.65 0.58 -6.92
CA ALA A 87 1.35 1.80 -6.16
C ALA A 87 1.68 1.56 -4.70
N ILE A 88 2.36 2.52 -4.07
CA ILE A 88 2.71 2.48 -2.65
C ILE A 88 2.18 3.75 -2.01
N VAL A 89 1.35 3.58 -0.97
CA VAL A 89 0.73 4.70 -0.25
C VAL A 89 0.94 4.50 1.24
N GLN A 90 1.33 5.55 1.93
CA GLN A 90 1.51 5.50 3.37
C GLN A 90 0.23 5.87 4.10
N VAL A 91 0.00 5.20 5.23
CA VAL A 91 -1.09 5.49 6.15
C VAL A 91 -0.45 5.93 7.46
N ARG A 92 -0.48 7.22 7.74
CA ARG A 92 0.12 7.78 8.95
C ARG A 92 -0.93 7.95 10.03
N ARG A 93 -0.89 7.04 11.02
CA ARG A 93 -1.76 7.06 12.17
C ARG A 93 -0.94 7.43 13.41
N ALA A 94 -1.64 7.90 14.46
CA ALA A 94 -0.96 8.21 15.73
C ALA A 94 -0.37 6.96 16.38
N ASP A 95 -1.02 5.80 16.21
CA ASP A 95 -0.61 4.53 16.83
C ASP A 95 0.38 3.73 15.99
N VAL A 96 0.32 3.82 14.66
CA VAL A 96 1.15 3.02 13.77
C VAL A 96 1.16 3.64 12.37
N THR A 97 2.29 3.51 11.67
CA THR A 97 2.36 3.84 10.25
C THR A 97 2.25 2.56 9.45
N LEU A 98 1.32 2.53 8.50
CA LEU A 98 1.11 1.39 7.62
C LEU A 98 1.49 1.77 6.19
N ILE A 99 1.77 0.75 5.37
CA ILE A 99 2.08 0.91 3.96
C ILE A 99 1.15 0.01 3.17
N ILE A 100 0.43 0.59 2.22
CA ILE A 100 -0.41 -0.15 1.27
C ILE A 100 0.38 -0.30 0.00
N SER A 101 0.53 -1.54 -0.49
CA SER A 101 1.18 -1.85 -1.75
C SER A 101 0.17 -2.53 -2.67
N VAL A 102 -0.03 -2.00 -3.86
CA VAL A 102 -0.97 -2.55 -4.84
C VAL A 102 -0.22 -2.88 -6.12
N VAL A 103 -0.19 -4.15 -6.49
CA VAL A 103 0.45 -4.65 -7.72
C VAL A 103 -0.63 -4.96 -8.73
N THR A 104 -0.49 -4.43 -9.94
CA THR A 104 -1.48 -4.62 -11.01
C THR A 104 -0.81 -5.09 -12.29
N GLY A 105 -1.63 -5.59 -13.23
CA GLY A 105 -1.23 -5.77 -14.62
C GLY A 105 -1.32 -4.46 -15.42
N ARG A 106 -1.00 -4.55 -16.71
CA ARG A 106 -1.05 -3.38 -17.62
C ARG A 106 -2.47 -2.90 -17.90
N ASP A 107 -3.47 -3.73 -17.65
CA ASP A 107 -4.89 -3.38 -17.86
C ASP A 107 -5.44 -2.44 -16.78
N ALA A 108 -4.70 -2.18 -15.72
CA ALA A 108 -5.11 -1.20 -14.72
C ALA A 108 -5.03 0.22 -15.26
N VAL A 109 -5.98 1.06 -14.84
CA VAL A 109 -5.97 2.49 -15.13
C VAL A 109 -5.25 3.20 -13.97
N VAL A 110 -4.10 3.80 -14.26
CA VAL A 110 -3.22 4.39 -13.22
C VAL A 110 -3.95 5.42 -12.37
N GLY A 111 -4.77 6.26 -12.98
CA GLY A 111 -5.55 7.27 -12.25
C GLY A 111 -6.50 6.64 -11.22
N GLN A 112 -7.17 5.56 -11.60
CA GLN A 112 -8.04 4.81 -10.68
C GLN A 112 -7.24 4.11 -9.60
N LEU A 113 -6.13 3.46 -9.97
CA LEU A 113 -5.23 2.81 -9.03
C LEU A 113 -4.80 3.79 -7.94
N LEU A 114 -4.32 4.96 -8.33
CA LEU A 114 -3.84 5.95 -7.38
C LEU A 114 -4.98 6.53 -6.54
N TYR A 115 -6.11 6.85 -7.17
CA TYR A 115 -7.27 7.42 -6.48
C TYR A 115 -7.78 6.48 -5.38
N PHE A 116 -8.04 5.22 -5.71
CA PHE A 116 -8.60 4.26 -4.75
C PHE A 116 -7.57 3.83 -3.70
N SER A 117 -6.30 3.78 -4.05
CA SER A 117 -5.23 3.52 -3.07
C SER A 117 -5.14 4.63 -2.04
N LYS A 118 -5.22 5.89 -2.47
CA LYS A 118 -5.23 7.04 -1.56
C LYS A 118 -6.51 7.09 -0.73
N LYS A 119 -7.64 6.73 -1.31
CA LYS A 119 -8.91 6.64 -0.59
C LYS A 119 -8.86 5.59 0.52
N ALA A 120 -8.29 4.43 0.22
CA ALA A 120 -8.08 3.38 1.21
C ALA A 120 -7.18 3.87 2.36
N ALA A 121 -6.10 4.56 2.02
CA ALA A 121 -5.20 5.13 3.03
C ALA A 121 -5.92 6.14 3.93
N ALA A 122 -6.73 7.03 3.34
CA ALA A 122 -7.49 8.02 4.11
C ALA A 122 -8.51 7.35 5.04
N THR A 123 -9.18 6.30 4.58
CA THR A 123 -10.12 5.52 5.39
C THR A 123 -9.41 4.88 6.58
N LEU A 124 -8.25 4.27 6.36
CA LEU A 124 -7.47 3.63 7.44
C LEU A 124 -6.91 4.66 8.41
N GLN A 125 -6.52 5.83 7.91
CA GLN A 125 -6.01 6.90 8.75
C GLN A 125 -7.05 7.41 9.73
N ALA A 126 -8.32 7.41 9.35
CA ALA A 126 -9.44 7.87 10.17
C ALA A 126 -10.06 6.75 11.01
N ALA A 127 -9.72 5.51 10.75
CA ALA A 127 -10.31 4.35 11.42
C ALA A 127 -9.96 4.26 12.91
#